data_3697a14a4a06d0845a88f139c6355570
#
_entry.id   3697a14a4a06d0845a88f139c6355570
#
_cell.length_a   1.000
_cell.length_b   1.000
_cell.length_c   1.000
_cell.angle_alpha   90.00
_cell.angle_beta   90.00
_cell.angle_gamma   90.00
#
_symmetry.space_group_name_H-M   'P 1'
#
loop_
_entity.id
_entity.type
_entity.pdbx_description
1 polymer ?
#
loop_
_entity_poly.entity_id
_entity_poly.type
_entity_poly.pdbx_seq_one_letter_code
_entity_poly.pdbx_strand_id
1 'polypeptide(L)'
;YASPVTQRVWDSQQWQPDLVVINAGTNDVTGGASSAQLKDAAVTLLQQVHAAYPKAKILWTYGMMRQKLSQSLSDAVETFRQESGADVRFALMQPASGQELGAVGHPNEAAHRRFADALIPEITALTGWE
;
A
#
# COMPACT_ATOMS: atom_id res chain seq x y z
N TYR A 1 -8.71 -13.13 -4.64
CA TYR A 1 -7.38 -13.65 -4.27
C TYR A 1 -7.51 -15.14 -3.95
N ALA A 2 -6.81 -16.02 -4.66
CA ALA A 2 -6.87 -17.45 -4.42
C ALA A 2 -5.73 -17.89 -3.49
N SER A 3 -6.05 -18.68 -2.48
CA SER A 3 -5.00 -19.31 -1.67
C SER A 3 -4.21 -20.32 -2.53
N PRO A 4 -2.86 -20.24 -2.60
CA PRO A 4 -2.07 -21.19 -3.36
C PRO A 4 -2.16 -22.62 -2.82
N VAL A 5 -2.58 -22.78 -1.56
CA VAL A 5 -2.71 -24.10 -0.91
C VAL A 5 -4.09 -24.72 -1.18
N THR A 6 -5.15 -23.92 -1.20
CA THR A 6 -6.53 -24.44 -1.27
C THR A 6 -7.23 -24.11 -2.59
N GLN A 7 -6.62 -23.26 -3.44
CA GLN A 7 -7.23 -22.69 -4.64
C GLN A 7 -8.61 -22.03 -4.38
N ARG A 8 -8.89 -21.70 -3.13
CA ARG A 8 -10.12 -20.99 -2.76
C ARG A 8 -9.99 -19.52 -3.09
N VAL A 9 -10.91 -19.03 -3.89
CA VAL A 9 -11.09 -17.59 -4.10
C VAL A 9 -11.74 -17.01 -2.84
N TRP A 10 -11.17 -15.92 -2.32
CA TRP A 10 -11.78 -15.17 -1.23
C TRP A 10 -13.09 -14.53 -1.73
N ASP A 11 -14.16 -14.77 -1.01
CA ASP A 11 -15.44 -14.09 -1.25
C ASP A 11 -15.45 -12.76 -0.50
N SER A 12 -15.21 -11.67 -1.23
CA SER A 12 -15.14 -10.31 -0.67
C SER A 12 -16.48 -9.82 -0.10
N GLN A 13 -17.59 -10.51 -0.40
CA GLN A 13 -18.91 -10.13 0.15
C GLN A 13 -19.09 -10.55 1.61
N GLN A 14 -18.28 -11.50 2.10
CA GLN A 14 -18.36 -11.95 3.49
C GLN A 14 -17.90 -10.88 4.50
N TRP A 15 -17.05 -9.97 4.09
CA TRP A 15 -16.55 -8.88 4.92
C TRP A 15 -16.14 -7.69 4.08
N GLN A 16 -16.65 -6.51 4.42
CA GLN A 16 -16.38 -5.25 3.72
C GLN A 16 -15.60 -4.32 4.67
N PRO A 17 -14.35 -3.99 4.38
CA PRO A 17 -13.57 -3.05 5.18
C PRO A 17 -14.01 -1.60 4.92
N ASP A 18 -13.85 -0.74 5.92
CA ASP A 18 -13.97 0.71 5.75
C ASP A 18 -12.67 1.32 5.19
N LEU A 19 -11.54 0.70 5.49
CA LEU A 19 -10.21 1.11 5.03
C LEU A 19 -9.39 -0.10 4.57
N VAL A 20 -8.76 0.02 3.41
CA VAL A 20 -7.73 -0.92 2.93
C VAL A 20 -6.37 -0.22 2.95
N VAL A 21 -5.42 -0.77 3.69
CA VAL A 21 -4.02 -0.30 3.69
C VAL A 21 -3.18 -1.25 2.84
N ILE A 22 -2.57 -0.73 1.78
CA ILE A 22 -1.67 -1.47 0.88
C ILE A 22 -0.23 -1.07 1.21
N ASN A 23 0.61 -2.05 1.54
CA ASN A 23 2.06 -1.88 1.66
C ASN A 23 2.75 -2.82 0.67
N ALA A 24 2.96 -2.34 -0.54
CA ALA A 24 3.52 -3.13 -1.65
C ALA A 24 4.45 -2.28 -2.53
N GLY A 25 5.33 -2.96 -3.30
CA GLY A 25 6.28 -2.33 -4.25
C GLY A 25 7.76 -2.59 -3.92
N THR A 26 8.11 -2.90 -2.67
CA THR A 26 9.53 -3.11 -2.28
C THR A 26 10.17 -4.28 -3.02
N ASN A 27 9.46 -5.41 -3.11
CA ASN A 27 9.97 -6.61 -3.77
C ASN A 27 9.96 -6.49 -5.29
N ASP A 28 9.02 -5.74 -5.85
CA ASP A 28 8.95 -5.44 -7.28
C ASP A 28 10.20 -4.68 -7.72
N VAL A 29 10.62 -3.68 -6.94
CA VAL A 29 11.87 -2.94 -7.17
C VAL A 29 13.10 -3.86 -7.06
N THR A 30 13.11 -4.76 -6.08
CA THR A 30 14.20 -5.73 -5.90
C THR A 30 14.24 -6.73 -7.07
N GLY A 31 13.07 -7.12 -7.57
CA GLY A 31 12.90 -7.99 -8.74
C GLY A 31 13.21 -7.31 -10.08
N GLY A 32 13.57 -6.04 -10.10
CA GLY A 32 13.98 -5.31 -11.31
C GLY A 32 12.82 -4.73 -12.13
N ALA A 33 11.64 -4.58 -11.56
CA ALA A 33 10.52 -3.92 -12.24
C ALA A 33 10.89 -2.50 -12.69
N SER A 34 10.51 -2.16 -13.92
CA SER A 34 10.63 -0.79 -14.41
C SER A 34 9.57 0.13 -13.80
N SER A 35 9.80 1.43 -13.92
CA SER A 35 8.86 2.47 -13.48
C SER A 35 7.46 2.28 -14.08
N ALA A 36 7.38 2.01 -15.38
CA ALA A 36 6.11 1.79 -16.07
C ALA A 36 5.40 0.51 -15.59
N GLN A 37 6.15 -0.61 -15.51
CA GLN A 37 5.58 -1.87 -15.04
C GLN A 37 5.02 -1.77 -13.62
N LEU A 38 5.73 -1.08 -12.71
CA LEU A 38 5.27 -0.89 -11.35
C LEU A 38 4.02 -0.02 -11.29
N LYS A 39 3.99 1.08 -12.07
CA LYS A 39 2.81 1.94 -12.17
C LYS A 39 1.60 1.18 -12.68
N ASP A 40 1.72 0.45 -13.79
CA ASP A 40 0.60 -0.27 -14.41
C ASP A 40 0.07 -1.38 -13.48
N ALA A 41 0.97 -2.11 -12.81
CA ALA A 41 0.60 -3.13 -11.83
C ALA A 41 -0.12 -2.53 -10.62
N ALA A 42 0.33 -1.37 -10.14
CA ALA A 42 -0.30 -0.67 -9.02
C ALA A 42 -1.70 -0.17 -9.37
N VAL A 43 -1.90 0.42 -10.55
CA VAL A 43 -3.24 0.82 -11.04
C VAL A 43 -4.16 -0.40 -11.12
N THR A 44 -3.67 -1.50 -11.68
CA THR A 44 -4.44 -2.76 -11.79
C THR A 44 -4.84 -3.28 -10.39
N LEU A 45 -3.93 -3.27 -9.41
CA LEU A 45 -4.24 -3.69 -8.05
C LEU A 45 -5.29 -2.77 -7.40
N LEU A 46 -5.18 -1.45 -7.57
CA LEU A 46 -6.17 -0.49 -7.06
C LEU A 46 -7.55 -0.73 -7.65
N GLN A 47 -7.63 -0.98 -8.96
CA GLN A 47 -8.89 -1.33 -9.62
C GLN A 47 -9.52 -2.61 -9.05
N GLN A 48 -8.71 -3.65 -8.82
CA GLN A 48 -9.17 -4.91 -8.21
C GLN A 48 -9.65 -4.72 -6.78
N VAL A 49 -8.92 -3.96 -5.96
CA VAL A 49 -9.31 -3.66 -4.58
C VAL A 49 -10.61 -2.87 -4.54
N HIS A 50 -10.74 -1.84 -5.36
CA HIS A 50 -11.95 -1.02 -5.43
C HIS A 50 -13.16 -1.81 -5.96
N ALA A 51 -12.97 -2.68 -6.93
CA ALA A 51 -14.03 -3.56 -7.42
C ALA A 51 -14.52 -4.55 -6.33
N ALA A 52 -13.60 -5.04 -5.49
CA ALA A 52 -13.94 -5.92 -4.38
C ALA A 52 -14.58 -5.16 -3.19
N TYR A 53 -14.15 -3.92 -2.94
CA TYR A 53 -14.53 -3.11 -1.80
C TYR A 53 -14.86 -1.66 -2.22
N PRO A 54 -15.98 -1.44 -2.92
CA PRO A 54 -16.26 -0.16 -3.58
C PRO A 54 -16.52 1.01 -2.61
N LYS A 55 -16.78 0.74 -1.33
CA LYS A 55 -16.99 1.75 -0.30
C LYS A 55 -15.75 2.00 0.56
N ALA A 56 -14.75 1.12 0.47
CA ALA A 56 -13.56 1.26 1.28
C ALA A 56 -12.70 2.44 0.80
N LYS A 57 -12.15 3.19 1.74
CA LYS A 57 -11.07 4.11 1.49
C LYS A 57 -9.77 3.33 1.31
N ILE A 58 -8.85 3.82 0.49
CA ILE A 58 -7.61 3.08 0.19
C ILE A 58 -6.41 3.95 0.55
N LEU A 59 -5.52 3.43 1.39
CA LEU A 59 -4.23 4.04 1.70
C LEU A 59 -3.11 3.17 1.16
N TRP A 60 -2.34 3.68 0.18
CA TRP A 60 -1.12 3.02 -0.25
C TRP A 60 0.06 3.60 0.50
N THR A 61 0.72 2.80 1.31
CA THR A 61 1.95 3.17 2.02
C THR A 61 3.18 2.51 1.40
N TYR A 62 4.31 3.23 1.35
CA TYR A 62 5.54 2.73 0.75
C TYR A 62 6.76 3.44 1.35
N GLY A 63 7.95 2.85 1.21
CA GLY A 63 9.22 3.51 1.54
C GLY A 63 9.86 3.06 2.84
N MET A 64 9.23 2.18 3.60
CA MET A 64 9.74 1.70 4.91
C MET A 64 11.12 1.06 4.83
N MET A 65 11.47 0.45 3.69
CA MET A 65 12.78 -0.14 3.43
C MET A 65 13.51 0.56 2.27
N ARG A 66 12.79 0.92 1.21
CA ARG A 66 13.34 1.53 -0.01
C ARG A 66 12.35 2.56 -0.54
N GLN A 67 12.89 3.64 -1.14
CA GLN A 67 12.08 4.69 -1.76
C GLN A 67 12.23 4.73 -3.29
N LYS A 68 13.04 3.83 -3.87
CA LYS A 68 13.19 3.76 -5.31
C LYS A 68 11.84 3.48 -5.97
N LEU A 69 11.52 4.21 -7.03
CA LEU A 69 10.23 4.15 -7.76
C LEU A 69 9.01 4.60 -6.94
N SER A 70 9.19 5.32 -5.81
CA SER A 70 8.06 5.90 -5.05
C SER A 70 7.19 6.81 -5.92
N GLN A 71 7.79 7.55 -6.85
CA GLN A 71 7.05 8.40 -7.78
C GLN A 71 6.09 7.59 -8.66
N SER A 72 6.51 6.41 -9.13
CA SER A 72 5.63 5.55 -9.96
C SER A 72 4.40 5.07 -9.18
N LEU A 73 4.54 4.78 -7.89
CA LEU A 73 3.41 4.40 -7.03
C LEU A 73 2.52 5.60 -6.73
N SER A 74 3.10 6.76 -6.46
CA SER A 74 2.36 8.01 -6.27
C SER A 74 1.55 8.36 -7.54
N ASP A 75 2.18 8.27 -8.71
CA ASP A 75 1.52 8.51 -10.00
C ASP A 75 0.41 7.50 -10.29
N ALA A 76 0.58 6.24 -9.89
CA ALA A 76 -0.45 5.20 -10.01
C ALA A 76 -1.69 5.54 -9.16
N VAL A 77 -1.46 5.92 -7.90
CA VAL A 77 -2.54 6.32 -6.98
C VAL A 77 -3.28 7.55 -7.53
N GLU A 78 -2.56 8.56 -8.01
CA GLU A 78 -3.16 9.75 -8.57
C GLU A 78 -3.94 9.46 -9.86
N THR A 79 -3.37 8.65 -10.77
CA THR A 79 -4.06 8.20 -12.00
C THR A 79 -5.37 7.50 -11.64
N PHE A 80 -5.31 6.53 -10.73
CA PHE A 80 -6.49 5.78 -10.30
C PHE A 80 -7.54 6.69 -9.64
N ARG A 81 -7.11 7.62 -8.79
CA ARG A 81 -7.99 8.60 -8.13
C ARG A 81 -8.75 9.45 -9.15
N GLN A 82 -8.06 9.94 -10.18
CA GLN A 82 -8.66 10.77 -11.24
C GLN A 82 -9.66 9.99 -12.09
N GLU A 83 -9.35 8.73 -12.41
CA GLU A 83 -10.19 7.88 -13.26
C GLU A 83 -11.43 7.34 -12.54
N SER A 84 -11.30 6.97 -11.24
CA SER A 84 -12.36 6.32 -10.49
C SER A 84 -13.18 7.25 -9.61
N GLY A 85 -12.63 8.40 -9.21
CA GLY A 85 -13.20 9.26 -8.17
C GLY A 85 -13.15 8.66 -6.76
N ALA A 86 -12.46 7.53 -6.56
CA ALA A 86 -12.37 6.85 -5.27
C ALA A 86 -11.52 7.63 -4.24
N ASP A 87 -11.85 7.46 -2.96
CA ASP A 87 -11.06 7.99 -1.85
C ASP A 87 -9.79 7.15 -1.68
N VAL A 88 -8.73 7.56 -2.37
CA VAL A 88 -7.42 6.91 -2.30
C VAL A 88 -6.32 7.92 -2.00
N ARG A 89 -5.31 7.50 -1.22
CA ARG A 89 -4.17 8.33 -0.83
C ARG A 89 -2.87 7.53 -0.88
N PHE A 90 -1.77 8.21 -1.22
CA PHE A 90 -0.41 7.67 -1.14
C PHE A 90 0.35 8.30 0.04
N ALA A 91 0.99 7.47 0.87
CA ALA A 91 1.81 7.90 1.99
C ALA A 91 3.24 7.35 1.86
N LEU A 92 4.21 8.24 1.66
CA LEU A 92 5.62 7.87 1.61
C LEU A 92 6.21 7.88 3.01
N MET A 93 6.68 6.72 3.48
CA MET A 93 7.30 6.56 4.78
C MET A 93 8.80 6.88 4.75
N GLN A 94 9.33 7.40 5.84
CA GLN A 94 10.78 7.51 6.03
C GLN A 94 11.37 6.11 6.25
N PRO A 95 12.44 5.73 5.53
CA PRO A 95 13.05 4.42 5.68
C PRO A 95 13.55 4.15 7.10
N ALA A 96 13.51 2.89 7.50
CA ALA A 96 14.21 2.45 8.71
C ALA A 96 15.73 2.55 8.51
N SER A 97 16.43 3.00 9.53
CA SER A 97 17.89 3.18 9.49
C SER A 97 18.54 2.97 10.87
N GLY A 98 19.84 2.71 10.88
CA GLY A 98 20.62 2.61 12.12
C GLY A 98 20.03 1.57 13.09
N GLN A 99 19.69 2.01 14.31
CA GLN A 99 19.14 1.16 15.36
C GLN A 99 17.71 0.64 15.10
N GLU A 100 17.05 1.14 14.07
CA GLU A 100 15.73 0.65 13.65
C GLU A 100 15.79 -0.60 12.75
N LEU A 101 17.01 -1.05 12.42
CA LEU A 101 17.20 -2.25 11.59
C LEU A 101 17.36 -3.49 12.47
N GLY A 102 16.62 -4.53 12.12
CA GLY A 102 16.68 -5.85 12.72
C GLY A 102 17.40 -6.86 11.82
N ALA A 103 16.95 -8.12 11.87
CA ALA A 103 17.56 -9.19 11.10
C ALA A 103 17.53 -8.91 9.59
N VAL A 104 18.66 -9.15 8.93
CA VAL A 104 18.82 -9.00 7.47
C VAL A 104 18.45 -7.60 6.95
N GLY A 105 18.60 -6.57 7.80
CA GLY A 105 18.32 -5.19 7.43
C GLY A 105 16.84 -4.84 7.29
N HIS A 106 15.95 -5.67 7.84
CA HIS A 106 14.52 -5.37 7.90
C HIS A 106 14.21 -4.42 9.06
N PRO A 107 13.12 -3.64 8.98
CA PRO A 107 12.68 -2.83 10.10
C PRO A 107 12.40 -3.68 11.35
N ASN A 108 12.85 -3.21 12.51
CA ASN A 108 12.58 -3.84 13.79
C ASN A 108 11.29 -3.28 14.44
N GLU A 109 10.99 -3.70 15.67
CA GLU A 109 9.79 -3.26 16.39
C GLU A 109 9.71 -1.74 16.54
N ALA A 110 10.83 -1.07 16.85
CA ALA A 110 10.86 0.38 16.99
C ALA A 110 10.50 1.10 15.68
N ALA A 111 11.04 0.61 14.55
CA ALA A 111 10.68 1.10 13.24
C ALA A 111 9.19 0.90 12.93
N HIS A 112 8.66 -0.28 13.21
CA HIS A 112 7.24 -0.58 12.96
C HIS A 112 6.33 0.30 13.82
N ARG A 113 6.70 0.59 15.06
CA ARG A 113 5.96 1.54 15.92
C ARG A 113 5.95 2.93 15.31
N ARG A 114 7.12 3.44 14.92
CA ARG A 114 7.24 4.74 14.24
C ARG A 114 6.41 4.81 12.95
N PHE A 115 6.41 3.73 12.15
CA PHE A 115 5.57 3.68 10.94
C PHE A 115 4.09 3.74 11.27
N ALA A 116 3.64 3.00 12.29
CA ALA A 116 2.25 3.04 12.73
C ALA A 116 1.85 4.46 13.16
N ASP A 117 2.67 5.10 14.01
CA ASP A 117 2.43 6.47 14.45
C ASP A 117 2.37 7.46 13.28
N ALA A 118 3.23 7.29 12.27
CA ALA A 118 3.23 8.13 11.07
C ALA A 118 2.01 7.90 10.15
N LEU A 119 1.39 6.73 10.20
CA LEU A 119 0.19 6.43 9.42
C LEU A 119 -1.09 6.99 10.04
N ILE A 120 -1.14 7.21 11.36
CA ILE A 120 -2.33 7.72 12.05
C ILE A 120 -2.85 9.02 11.40
N PRO A 121 -2.04 10.09 11.22
CA PRO A 121 -2.53 11.32 10.60
C PRO A 121 -2.97 11.12 9.14
N GLU A 122 -2.34 10.22 8.39
CA GLU A 122 -2.73 9.90 7.01
C GLU A 122 -4.09 9.19 6.97
N ILE A 123 -4.32 8.27 7.89
CA ILE A 123 -5.60 7.57 8.05
C ILE A 123 -6.68 8.55 8.48
N THR A 124 -6.44 9.35 9.52
CA THR A 124 -7.38 10.38 9.99
C THR A 124 -7.76 11.35 8.87
N ALA A 125 -6.77 11.84 8.11
CA ALA A 125 -7.03 12.76 6.99
C ALA A 125 -7.85 12.12 5.86
N LEU A 126 -7.70 10.80 5.64
CA LEU A 126 -8.45 10.07 4.61
C LEU A 126 -9.85 9.66 5.10
N THR A 127 -9.98 9.23 6.36
CA THR A 127 -11.21 8.62 6.87
C THR A 127 -12.10 9.60 7.66
N GLY A 128 -11.50 10.62 8.28
CA GLY A 128 -12.16 11.47 9.25
C GLY A 128 -12.34 10.81 10.61
N TRP A 129 -11.69 9.69 10.89
CA TRP A 129 -11.74 9.03 12.20
C TRP A 129 -10.94 9.81 13.24
N GLU A 130 -11.46 9.85 14.49
CA GLU A 130 -10.82 10.43 15.66
C GLU A 130 -10.02 9.37 16.45
#